data_4708f122bc59fe7d8e7b4f5256a25cfd
#
_entry.id   4708f122bc59fe7d8e7b4f5256a25cfd
#
_cell.length_a   1.000
_cell.length_b   1.000
_cell.length_c   1.000
_cell.angle_alpha   90.00
_cell.angle_beta   90.00
_cell.angle_gamma   90.00
#
_symmetry.space_group_name_H-M   'P 1'
#
loop_
_entity.id
_entity.type
_entity.pdbx_description
1 polymer ?
#
loop_
_entity_poly.entity_id
_entity_poly.type
_entity_poly.pdbx_seq_one_letter_code
_entity_poly.pdbx_strand_id
1 'polypeptide(L)'
;MQNLKYFTWSIGFTVIGLVGGYLLGGWPAAFIVAVLAVLETSLSFDNAVVNATVLRHMDEKWRQRFLLWGILIAVFGMRIVFPLAIVGVVASMGPVEVVDLALFNPDEYARLLTSAHHEIAAFGGAFLMMVFLKFFIDENKDTHWLAPIESPLTKLGRLEAAQILLTLLAILATSAWMDGADKRMEFIVAGVWGLIVYIMADGLGAIMGGEEGEGGRMVAKTGFAGFMYLELLDASFSFDGVIGAFALTTSLPIIAIGLGVGAMFVRSFTLMLVYRGTLEAYRYLEHGAFWAIGALAAIMFIGVHMHIPETFTGLIGAVLIGAAFWSSLRHNRIASGES
;
A
#
# COMPACT_ATOMS: atom_id res chain seq x y z
N MET A 1 -13.43 23.28 12.82
CA MET A 1 -12.98 23.94 11.58
C MET A 1 -11.48 23.76 11.26
N GLN A 2 -10.59 23.47 12.23
CA GLN A 2 -9.15 23.25 11.94
C GLN A 2 -8.86 21.99 11.10
N ASN A 3 -9.67 20.95 11.16
CA ASN A 3 -9.46 19.70 10.41
C ASN A 3 -9.74 19.84 8.91
N LEU A 4 -10.67 20.70 8.52
CA LEU A 4 -11.01 20.93 7.11
C LEU A 4 -9.85 21.48 6.27
N LYS A 5 -8.86 22.12 6.90
CA LYS A 5 -7.69 22.65 6.19
C LYS A 5 -6.86 21.55 5.51
N TYR A 6 -6.80 20.35 6.10
CA TYR A 6 -6.08 19.21 5.49
C TYR A 6 -6.79 18.68 4.23
N PHE A 7 -8.11 18.82 4.15
CA PHE A 7 -8.94 18.30 3.07
C PHE A 7 -9.27 19.31 1.96
N THR A 8 -8.84 20.56 2.08
CA THR A 8 -9.15 21.60 1.10
C THR A 8 -8.73 21.22 -0.32
N TRP A 9 -7.53 20.70 -0.47
CA TRP A 9 -7.02 20.24 -1.76
C TRP A 9 -7.77 19.02 -2.28
N SER A 10 -8.09 18.05 -1.43
CA SER A 10 -8.84 16.84 -1.82
C SER A 10 -10.23 17.21 -2.31
N ILE A 11 -10.92 18.14 -1.63
CA ILE A 11 -12.24 18.64 -2.05
C ILE A 11 -12.12 19.36 -3.40
N GLY A 12 -11.11 20.22 -3.58
CA GLY A 12 -10.87 20.89 -4.86
C GLY A 12 -10.64 19.90 -6.00
N PHE A 13 -9.79 18.90 -5.78
CA PHE A 13 -9.53 17.81 -6.75
C PHE A 13 -10.78 16.98 -7.02
N THR A 14 -11.65 16.75 -6.03
CA THR A 14 -12.93 16.06 -6.24
C THR A 14 -13.82 16.81 -7.21
N VAL A 15 -13.96 18.13 -7.04
CA VAL A 15 -14.76 18.94 -7.96
C VAL A 15 -14.17 18.89 -9.37
N ILE A 16 -12.88 19.09 -9.52
CA ILE A 16 -12.18 18.99 -10.81
C ILE A 16 -12.34 17.60 -11.42
N GLY A 17 -12.19 16.54 -10.62
CA GLY A 17 -12.33 15.17 -11.07
C GLY A 17 -13.74 14.82 -11.54
N LEU A 18 -14.77 15.26 -10.81
CA LEU A 18 -16.16 15.04 -11.19
C LEU A 18 -16.52 15.81 -12.47
N VAL A 19 -16.05 17.05 -12.61
CA VAL A 19 -16.22 17.83 -13.85
C VAL A 19 -15.46 17.16 -15.00
N GLY A 20 -14.22 16.71 -14.78
CA GLY A 20 -13.45 15.97 -15.79
C GLY A 20 -14.15 14.68 -16.23
N GLY A 21 -14.66 13.89 -15.29
CA GLY A 21 -15.45 12.70 -15.58
C GLY A 21 -16.71 13.01 -16.39
N TYR A 22 -17.40 14.08 -16.02
CA TYR A 22 -18.58 14.55 -16.77
C TYR A 22 -18.26 14.95 -18.22
N LEU A 23 -17.15 15.65 -18.42
CA LEU A 23 -16.71 16.05 -19.77
C LEU A 23 -16.27 14.86 -20.62
N LEU A 24 -15.72 13.80 -20.02
CA LEU A 24 -15.29 12.60 -20.73
C LEU A 24 -16.43 11.66 -21.11
N GLY A 25 -17.48 11.53 -20.29
CA GLY A 25 -18.53 10.54 -20.53
C GLY A 25 -19.87 10.86 -19.85
N GLY A 26 -20.13 12.15 -19.54
CA GLY A 26 -21.39 12.59 -18.96
C GLY A 26 -21.59 12.12 -17.51
N TRP A 27 -22.84 12.09 -17.07
CA TRP A 27 -23.21 11.70 -15.71
C TRP A 27 -22.77 10.28 -15.31
N PRO A 28 -22.84 9.26 -16.19
CA PRO A 28 -22.35 7.91 -15.84
C PRO A 28 -20.86 7.91 -15.49
N ALA A 29 -20.03 8.61 -16.26
CA ALA A 29 -18.59 8.67 -16.00
C ALA A 29 -18.27 9.47 -14.72
N ALA A 30 -18.96 10.59 -14.48
CA ALA A 30 -18.82 11.33 -13.22
C ALA A 30 -19.22 10.48 -12.01
N PHE A 31 -20.27 9.66 -12.13
CA PHE A 31 -20.67 8.72 -11.08
C PHE A 31 -19.59 7.66 -10.81
N ILE A 32 -18.99 7.07 -11.87
CA ILE A 32 -17.89 6.10 -11.74
C ILE A 32 -16.68 6.76 -11.06
N VAL A 33 -16.32 8.00 -11.43
CA VAL A 33 -15.24 8.76 -10.75
C VAL A 33 -15.55 8.89 -9.25
N ALA A 34 -16.79 9.23 -8.88
CA ALA A 34 -17.17 9.33 -7.47
C ALA A 34 -17.06 7.99 -6.74
N VAL A 35 -17.54 6.90 -7.34
CA VAL A 35 -17.46 5.54 -6.77
C VAL A 35 -16.00 5.13 -6.59
N LEU A 36 -15.16 5.30 -7.60
CA LEU A 36 -13.74 4.97 -7.53
C LEU A 36 -13.01 5.79 -6.46
N ALA A 37 -13.33 7.09 -6.33
CA ALA A 37 -12.74 7.94 -5.30
C ALA A 37 -13.10 7.48 -3.88
N VAL A 38 -14.35 7.07 -3.67
CA VAL A 38 -14.81 6.52 -2.38
C VAL A 38 -14.16 5.18 -2.09
N LEU A 39 -14.11 4.28 -3.08
CA LEU A 39 -13.47 2.97 -2.95
C LEU A 39 -11.98 3.14 -2.60
N GLU A 40 -11.24 3.90 -3.38
CA GLU A 40 -9.82 4.16 -3.14
C GLU A 40 -9.57 4.74 -1.74
N THR A 41 -10.37 5.75 -1.35
CA THR A 41 -10.25 6.37 -0.01
C THR A 41 -10.50 5.37 1.11
N SER A 42 -11.45 4.46 0.91
CA SER A 42 -11.84 3.46 1.91
C SER A 42 -10.84 2.31 2.00
N LEU A 43 -10.35 1.84 0.85
CA LEU A 43 -9.43 0.72 0.75
C LEU A 43 -8.00 1.10 1.19
N SER A 44 -7.59 2.34 0.94
CA SER A 44 -6.24 2.84 1.22
C SER A 44 -6.11 3.60 2.55
N PHE A 45 -7.04 3.42 3.50
CA PHE A 45 -6.93 4.07 4.81
C PHE A 45 -5.79 3.49 5.65
N ASP A 46 -5.53 2.20 5.56
CA ASP A 46 -4.39 1.53 6.16
C ASP A 46 -3.07 2.09 5.62
N ASN A 47 -2.97 2.31 4.30
CA ASN A 47 -1.84 2.98 3.68
C ASN A 47 -1.60 4.38 4.30
N ALA A 48 -2.64 5.17 4.55
CA ALA A 48 -2.50 6.47 5.21
C ALA A 48 -1.87 6.35 6.61
N VAL A 49 -2.24 5.34 7.40
CA VAL A 49 -1.68 5.11 8.74
C VAL A 49 -0.22 4.67 8.65
N VAL A 50 0.09 3.74 7.74
CA VAL A 50 1.47 3.24 7.54
C VAL A 50 2.38 4.36 7.04
N ASN A 51 1.95 5.13 6.05
CA ASN A 51 2.71 6.28 5.57
C ASN A 51 2.96 7.30 6.68
N ALA A 52 1.96 7.57 7.53
CA ALA A 52 2.13 8.45 8.68
C ALA A 52 3.16 7.91 9.68
N THR A 53 3.23 6.60 9.89
CA THR A 53 4.22 5.95 10.76
C THR A 53 5.66 6.21 10.30
N VAL A 54 5.92 6.13 9.00
CA VAL A 54 7.24 6.41 8.44
C VAL A 54 7.51 7.91 8.41
N LEU A 55 6.56 8.72 7.92
CA LEU A 55 6.70 10.17 7.77
C LEU A 55 6.99 10.90 9.07
N ARG A 56 6.46 10.44 10.21
CA ARG A 56 6.72 11.08 11.51
C ARG A 56 8.19 11.07 11.90
N HIS A 57 8.97 10.08 11.42
CA HIS A 57 10.39 9.94 11.68
C HIS A 57 11.28 10.61 10.61
N MET A 58 10.70 11.08 9.51
CA MET A 58 11.42 11.77 8.45
C MET A 58 11.67 13.24 8.81
N ASP A 59 12.80 13.78 8.33
CA ASP A 59 13.06 15.20 8.43
C ASP A 59 12.02 16.03 7.65
N GLU A 60 11.80 17.28 8.09
CA GLU A 60 10.75 18.16 7.53
C GLU A 60 10.90 18.39 6.04
N LYS A 61 12.14 18.49 5.52
CA LYS A 61 12.44 18.73 4.11
C LYS A 61 11.98 17.56 3.22
N TRP A 62 12.24 16.32 3.65
CA TRP A 62 11.84 15.13 2.90
C TRP A 62 10.36 14.82 3.10
N ARG A 63 9.81 15.11 4.28
CA ARG A 63 8.37 15.04 4.52
C ARG A 63 7.61 15.94 3.56
N GLN A 64 8.03 17.20 3.37
CA GLN A 64 7.43 18.11 2.40
C GLN A 64 7.61 17.64 0.96
N ARG A 65 8.77 17.08 0.62
CA ARG A 65 8.98 16.48 -0.71
C ARG A 65 8.06 15.31 -0.97
N PHE A 66 7.88 14.41 -0.01
CA PHE A 66 6.93 13.30 -0.14
C PHE A 66 5.50 13.82 -0.33
N LEU A 67 5.12 14.84 0.41
CA LEU A 67 3.80 15.44 0.30
C LEU A 67 3.55 16.17 -1.03
N LEU A 68 4.58 16.54 -1.76
CA LEU A 68 4.48 17.17 -3.07
C LEU A 68 4.71 16.18 -4.21
N TRP A 69 5.87 15.53 -4.23
CA TRP A 69 6.28 14.61 -5.30
C TRP A 69 5.60 13.24 -5.18
N GLY A 70 5.42 12.74 -3.95
CA GLY A 70 4.70 11.49 -3.71
C GLY A 70 3.28 11.51 -4.26
N ILE A 71 2.58 12.67 -4.24
CA ILE A 71 1.27 12.79 -4.87
C ILE A 71 1.35 12.63 -6.39
N LEU A 72 2.33 13.29 -7.02
CA LEU A 72 2.50 13.18 -8.46
C LEU A 72 2.81 11.72 -8.85
N ILE A 73 3.66 11.06 -8.08
CA ILE A 73 3.99 9.64 -8.28
C ILE A 73 2.76 8.78 -8.00
N ALA A 74 2.06 9.00 -6.89
CA ALA A 74 0.87 8.24 -6.56
C ALA A 74 -0.26 8.41 -7.59
N VAL A 75 -0.55 9.63 -8.05
CA VAL A 75 -1.65 9.91 -8.98
C VAL A 75 -1.30 9.56 -10.42
N PHE A 76 -0.12 9.92 -10.89
CA PHE A 76 0.28 9.68 -12.29
C PHE A 76 1.15 8.45 -12.44
N GLY A 77 2.15 8.27 -11.58
CA GLY A 77 3.06 7.15 -11.62
C GLY A 77 2.34 5.82 -11.44
N MET A 78 1.64 5.67 -10.32
CA MET A 78 1.04 4.37 -9.95
C MET A 78 -0.26 4.07 -10.69
N ARG A 79 -1.04 5.09 -11.10
CA ARG A 79 -2.34 4.87 -11.75
C ARG A 79 -2.29 4.93 -13.28
N ILE A 80 -1.21 5.48 -13.84
CA ILE A 80 -1.05 5.58 -15.30
C ILE A 80 0.25 4.92 -15.75
N VAL A 81 1.41 5.41 -15.29
CA VAL A 81 2.71 4.96 -15.81
C VAL A 81 2.99 3.50 -15.46
N PHE A 82 2.72 3.10 -14.23
CA PHE A 82 2.99 1.74 -13.75
C PHE A 82 2.15 0.68 -14.45
N PRO A 83 0.80 0.80 -14.59
CA PRO A 83 0.01 -0.13 -15.38
C PRO A 83 0.40 -0.18 -16.86
N LEU A 84 0.72 0.97 -17.48
CA LEU A 84 1.23 1.00 -18.85
C LEU A 84 2.57 0.25 -18.98
N ALA A 85 3.48 0.43 -18.01
CA ALA A 85 4.75 -0.27 -18.01
C ALA A 85 4.58 -1.79 -17.87
N ILE A 86 3.65 -2.24 -17.03
CA ILE A 86 3.35 -3.67 -16.86
C ILE A 86 2.85 -4.26 -18.19
N VAL A 87 1.85 -3.65 -18.81
CA VAL A 87 1.32 -4.13 -20.10
C VAL A 87 2.41 -4.12 -21.18
N GLY A 88 3.27 -3.09 -21.20
CA GLY A 88 4.41 -3.01 -22.09
C GLY A 88 5.37 -4.20 -21.94
N VAL A 89 5.67 -4.59 -20.71
CA VAL A 89 6.53 -5.75 -20.41
C VAL A 89 5.84 -7.07 -20.78
N VAL A 90 4.60 -7.27 -20.34
CA VAL A 90 3.85 -8.51 -20.55
C VAL A 90 3.58 -8.76 -22.03
N ALA A 91 3.18 -7.71 -22.76
CA ALA A 91 2.89 -7.81 -24.20
C ALA A 91 4.14 -7.60 -25.08
N SER A 92 5.32 -7.33 -24.51
CA SER A 92 6.55 -6.96 -25.24
C SER A 92 6.32 -5.79 -26.22
N MET A 93 5.55 -4.79 -25.80
CA MET A 93 5.15 -3.62 -26.59
C MET A 93 5.97 -2.39 -26.21
N GLY A 94 6.19 -1.50 -27.18
CA GLY A 94 6.81 -0.20 -26.92
C GLY A 94 5.87 0.78 -26.18
N PRO A 95 6.42 1.83 -25.52
CA PRO A 95 5.60 2.75 -24.72
C PRO A 95 4.47 3.44 -25.51
N VAL A 96 4.71 3.80 -26.76
CA VAL A 96 3.70 4.42 -27.63
C VAL A 96 2.59 3.45 -27.96
N GLU A 97 2.95 2.22 -28.32
CA GLU A 97 2.01 1.16 -28.67
C GLU A 97 1.07 0.81 -27.50
N VAL A 98 1.61 0.79 -26.28
CA VAL A 98 0.79 0.53 -25.06
C VAL A 98 -0.17 1.68 -24.78
N VAL A 99 0.25 2.93 -24.98
CA VAL A 99 -0.63 4.10 -24.82
C VAL A 99 -1.75 4.05 -25.86
N ASP A 100 -1.42 3.76 -27.13
CA ASP A 100 -2.42 3.59 -28.18
C ASP A 100 -3.39 2.46 -27.85
N LEU A 101 -2.90 1.32 -27.35
CA LEU A 101 -3.74 0.22 -26.90
C LEU A 101 -4.67 0.65 -25.77
N ALA A 102 -4.18 1.34 -24.76
CA ALA A 102 -4.97 1.80 -23.62
C ALA A 102 -6.07 2.80 -24.00
N LEU A 103 -5.82 3.63 -25.03
CA LEU A 103 -6.78 4.66 -25.46
C LEU A 103 -7.77 4.14 -26.50
N PHE A 104 -7.34 3.30 -27.44
CA PHE A 104 -8.15 2.89 -28.59
C PHE A 104 -8.67 1.46 -28.52
N ASN A 105 -8.08 0.62 -27.63
CA ASN A 105 -8.54 -0.76 -27.40
C ASN A 105 -8.48 -1.11 -25.90
N PRO A 106 -9.26 -0.42 -25.07
CA PRO A 106 -9.17 -0.51 -23.60
C PRO A 106 -9.53 -1.89 -23.04
N ASP A 107 -10.38 -2.66 -23.73
CA ASP A 107 -10.75 -4.02 -23.29
C ASP A 107 -9.57 -4.99 -23.41
N GLU A 108 -8.79 -4.90 -24.48
CA GLU A 108 -7.57 -5.70 -24.65
C GLU A 108 -6.48 -5.26 -23.69
N TYR A 109 -6.34 -3.96 -23.46
CA TYR A 109 -5.45 -3.43 -22.44
C TYR A 109 -5.79 -3.97 -21.03
N ALA A 110 -7.08 -3.94 -20.66
CA ALA A 110 -7.56 -4.49 -19.40
C ALA A 110 -7.27 -5.99 -19.27
N ARG A 111 -7.47 -6.75 -20.36
CA ARG A 111 -7.19 -8.19 -20.42
C ARG A 111 -5.71 -8.48 -20.16
N LEU A 112 -4.81 -7.76 -20.82
CA LEU A 112 -3.36 -7.91 -20.65
C LEU A 112 -2.92 -7.54 -19.24
N LEU A 113 -3.42 -6.43 -18.70
CA LEU A 113 -3.11 -6.00 -17.34
C LEU A 113 -3.57 -7.03 -16.29
N THR A 114 -4.79 -7.56 -16.47
CA THR A 114 -5.34 -8.57 -15.57
C THR A 114 -4.60 -9.90 -15.68
N SER A 115 -4.03 -10.24 -16.85
CA SER A 115 -3.23 -11.46 -17.01
C SER A 115 -1.94 -11.44 -16.17
N ALA A 116 -1.40 -10.27 -15.88
CA ALA A 116 -0.22 -10.08 -15.03
C ALA A 116 -0.53 -10.07 -13.52
N HIS A 117 -1.78 -10.30 -13.12
CA HIS A 117 -2.20 -10.20 -11.73
C HIS A 117 -1.38 -11.11 -10.79
N HIS A 118 -1.03 -12.32 -11.23
CA HIS A 118 -0.31 -13.26 -10.37
C HIS A 118 1.15 -12.85 -10.13
N GLU A 119 1.84 -12.27 -11.11
CA GLU A 119 3.20 -11.75 -10.91
C GLU A 119 3.21 -10.54 -9.97
N ILE A 120 2.23 -9.68 -10.14
CA ILE A 120 2.13 -8.46 -9.32
C ILE A 120 1.74 -8.82 -7.89
N ALA A 121 0.82 -9.76 -7.72
CA ALA A 121 0.45 -10.29 -6.41
C ALA A 121 1.66 -10.96 -5.73
N ALA A 122 2.50 -11.68 -6.48
CA ALA A 122 3.73 -12.25 -5.94
C ALA A 122 4.73 -11.17 -5.50
N PHE A 123 4.99 -10.18 -6.36
CA PHE A 123 5.91 -9.07 -6.08
C PHE A 123 5.44 -8.25 -4.88
N GLY A 124 4.22 -7.73 -4.94
CA GLY A 124 3.64 -6.88 -3.89
C GLY A 124 3.44 -7.64 -2.59
N GLY A 125 2.91 -8.87 -2.66
CA GLY A 125 2.73 -9.74 -1.50
C GLY A 125 4.03 -10.06 -0.78
N ALA A 126 5.11 -10.36 -1.53
CA ALA A 126 6.43 -10.58 -0.95
C ALA A 126 7.01 -9.33 -0.29
N PHE A 127 6.90 -8.17 -0.97
CA PHE A 127 7.33 -6.88 -0.43
C PHE A 127 6.59 -6.55 0.88
N LEU A 128 5.26 -6.62 0.87
CA LEU A 128 4.43 -6.32 2.05
C LEU A 128 4.62 -7.33 3.17
N MET A 129 4.84 -8.61 2.86
CA MET A 129 5.15 -9.64 3.84
C MET A 129 6.46 -9.31 4.57
N MET A 130 7.50 -8.85 3.86
CA MET A 130 8.75 -8.40 4.47
C MET A 130 8.54 -7.19 5.39
N VAL A 131 7.71 -6.21 4.96
CA VAL A 131 7.34 -5.04 5.78
C VAL A 131 6.65 -5.48 7.07
N PHE A 132 5.67 -6.37 6.98
CA PHE A 132 4.95 -6.94 8.12
C PHE A 132 5.88 -7.69 9.07
N LEU A 133 6.67 -8.62 8.54
CA LEU A 133 7.56 -9.46 9.35
C LEU A 133 8.66 -8.63 10.00
N LYS A 134 9.21 -7.63 9.33
CA LYS A 134 10.22 -6.73 9.91
C LYS A 134 9.69 -6.01 11.15
N PHE A 135 8.42 -5.60 11.14
CA PHE A 135 7.81 -4.92 12.27
C PHE A 135 7.54 -5.85 13.45
N PHE A 136 7.12 -7.10 13.21
CA PHE A 136 6.74 -8.03 14.28
C PHE A 136 7.88 -8.94 14.77
N ILE A 137 8.92 -9.14 13.96
CA ILE A 137 10.10 -9.98 14.31
C ILE A 137 11.25 -9.11 14.87
N ASP A 138 10.93 -8.06 15.58
CA ASP A 138 11.90 -7.20 16.24
C ASP A 138 12.05 -7.63 17.71
N GLU A 139 13.26 -8.05 18.11
CA GLU A 139 13.56 -8.48 19.48
C GLU A 139 13.41 -7.37 20.52
N ASN A 140 13.62 -6.13 20.11
CA ASN A 140 13.58 -4.95 20.99
C ASN A 140 12.17 -4.35 21.14
N LYS A 141 11.15 -5.07 20.65
CA LYS A 141 9.78 -4.60 20.69
C LYS A 141 9.12 -4.85 22.03
N ASP A 142 8.91 -3.78 22.80
CA ASP A 142 8.29 -3.83 24.13
C ASP A 142 6.75 -3.80 24.10
N THR A 143 6.15 -3.32 23.01
CA THR A 143 4.71 -3.15 22.90
C THR A 143 4.10 -4.26 22.05
N HIS A 144 3.11 -4.97 22.61
CA HIS A 144 2.36 -6.00 21.91
C HIS A 144 0.87 -5.70 22.03
N TRP A 145 0.15 -5.66 20.89
CA TRP A 145 -1.30 -5.52 20.86
C TRP A 145 -1.98 -6.89 20.98
N LEU A 146 -1.57 -7.83 20.11
CA LEU A 146 -2.02 -9.22 20.14
C LEU A 146 -0.91 -10.11 20.73
N ALA A 147 -0.63 -9.93 22.03
CA ALA A 147 0.48 -10.58 22.71
C ALA A 147 0.58 -12.12 22.48
N PRO A 148 -0.50 -12.91 22.40
CA PRO A 148 -0.41 -14.35 22.14
C PRO A 148 0.20 -14.71 20.79
N ILE A 149 0.11 -13.82 19.79
CA ILE A 149 0.63 -14.01 18.43
C ILE A 149 1.95 -13.26 18.26
N GLU A 150 2.00 -12.01 18.70
CA GLU A 150 3.17 -11.12 18.51
C GLU A 150 4.39 -11.61 19.33
N SER A 151 4.19 -12.06 20.57
CA SER A 151 5.27 -12.51 21.43
C SER A 151 6.03 -13.76 20.91
N PRO A 152 5.41 -14.75 20.26
CA PRO A 152 6.15 -15.77 19.53
C PRO A 152 6.93 -15.25 18.32
N LEU A 153 6.38 -14.27 17.58
CA LEU A 153 7.04 -13.66 16.42
C LEU A 153 8.30 -12.91 16.81
N THR A 154 8.30 -12.17 17.93
CA THR A 154 9.51 -11.48 18.42
C THR A 154 10.65 -12.47 18.77
N LYS A 155 10.32 -13.68 19.23
CA LYS A 155 11.34 -14.72 19.51
C LYS A 155 12.03 -15.22 18.24
N LEU A 156 11.37 -15.12 17.07
CA LEU A 156 11.97 -15.47 15.78
C LEU A 156 13.04 -14.44 15.36
N GLY A 157 13.05 -13.24 15.94
CA GLY A 157 14.07 -12.23 15.71
C GLY A 157 15.50 -12.69 16.02
N ARG A 158 15.64 -13.70 16.89
CA ARG A 158 16.93 -14.35 17.18
C ARG A 158 17.52 -15.13 15.99
N LEU A 159 16.72 -15.44 15.00
CA LEU A 159 17.16 -16.07 13.77
C LEU A 159 17.47 -14.98 12.74
N GLU A 160 18.73 -14.81 12.42
CA GLU A 160 19.13 -13.95 11.31
C GLU A 160 18.35 -14.37 10.05
N ALA A 161 17.81 -13.39 9.32
CA ALA A 161 17.04 -13.62 8.11
C ALA A 161 15.70 -14.40 8.26
N ALA A 162 15.12 -14.50 9.47
CA ALA A 162 13.82 -15.16 9.67
C ALA A 162 12.73 -14.60 8.75
N GLN A 163 12.72 -13.29 8.54
CA GLN A 163 11.76 -12.60 7.65
C GLN A 163 11.91 -13.07 6.20
N ILE A 164 13.15 -13.18 5.73
CA ILE A 164 13.47 -13.67 4.36
C ILE A 164 13.02 -15.12 4.20
N LEU A 165 13.34 -15.96 5.17
CA LEU A 165 12.97 -17.37 5.16
C LEU A 165 11.44 -17.55 5.11
N LEU A 166 10.71 -16.86 5.97
CA LEU A 166 9.24 -16.94 6.03
C LEU A 166 8.60 -16.43 4.73
N THR A 167 9.13 -15.34 4.17
CA THR A 167 8.62 -14.81 2.89
C THR A 167 8.90 -15.78 1.75
N LEU A 168 10.09 -16.38 1.66
CA LEU A 168 10.40 -17.39 0.65
C LEU A 168 9.52 -18.65 0.81
N LEU A 169 9.27 -19.08 2.05
CA LEU A 169 8.37 -20.21 2.30
C LEU A 169 6.94 -19.88 1.86
N ALA A 170 6.45 -18.64 2.08
CA ALA A 170 5.14 -18.21 1.61
C ALA A 170 5.06 -18.24 0.09
N ILE A 171 6.08 -17.70 -0.62
CA ILE A 171 6.15 -17.75 -2.09
C ILE A 171 6.13 -19.19 -2.59
N LEU A 172 6.96 -20.06 -2.03
CA LEU A 172 7.05 -21.46 -2.45
C LEU A 172 5.77 -22.24 -2.12
N ALA A 173 5.18 -22.03 -0.94
CA ALA A 173 3.91 -22.65 -0.58
C ALA A 173 2.79 -22.26 -1.51
N THR A 174 2.65 -20.96 -1.83
CA THR A 174 1.66 -20.48 -2.79
C THR A 174 1.91 -21.07 -4.18
N SER A 175 3.15 -21.03 -4.66
CA SER A 175 3.50 -21.55 -5.99
C SER A 175 3.22 -23.05 -6.15
N ALA A 176 3.34 -23.84 -5.07
CA ALA A 176 3.14 -25.29 -5.10
C ALA A 176 1.70 -25.68 -5.50
N TRP A 177 0.71 -24.81 -5.25
CA TRP A 177 -0.71 -25.03 -5.57
C TRP A 177 -1.12 -24.42 -6.90
N MET A 178 -0.19 -23.80 -7.65
CA MET A 178 -0.49 -23.20 -8.95
C MET A 178 -0.43 -24.24 -10.07
N ASP A 179 -1.37 -24.13 -11.00
CA ASP A 179 -1.39 -24.93 -12.22
C ASP A 179 -0.48 -24.31 -13.30
N GLY A 180 0.32 -25.16 -13.94
CA GLY A 180 1.23 -24.76 -15.03
C GLY A 180 2.63 -24.38 -14.53
N ALA A 181 3.66 -24.97 -15.14
CA ALA A 181 5.05 -24.76 -14.77
C ALA A 181 5.51 -23.31 -15.05
N ASP A 182 5.06 -22.74 -16.17
CA ASP A 182 5.43 -21.39 -16.58
C ASP A 182 4.90 -20.34 -15.59
N LYS A 183 3.60 -20.37 -15.29
CA LYS A 183 2.97 -19.46 -14.31
C LYS A 183 3.60 -19.58 -12.92
N ARG A 184 3.93 -20.81 -12.50
CA ARG A 184 4.63 -21.04 -11.24
C ARG A 184 6.00 -20.38 -11.22
N MET A 185 6.75 -20.50 -12.32
CA MET A 185 8.07 -19.87 -12.44
C MET A 185 7.98 -18.35 -12.44
N GLU A 186 7.04 -17.77 -13.20
CA GLU A 186 6.77 -16.34 -13.25
C GLU A 186 6.42 -15.79 -11.86
N PHE A 187 5.54 -16.47 -11.14
CA PHE A 187 5.17 -16.13 -9.75
C PHE A 187 6.37 -16.14 -8.81
N ILE A 188 7.19 -17.21 -8.83
CA ILE A 188 8.38 -17.33 -7.96
C ILE A 188 9.38 -16.22 -8.29
N VAL A 189 9.67 -15.98 -9.57
CA VAL A 189 10.59 -14.94 -10.01
C VAL A 189 10.11 -13.55 -9.57
N ALA A 190 8.83 -13.24 -9.78
CA ALA A 190 8.24 -11.97 -9.36
C ALA A 190 8.29 -11.80 -7.83
N GLY A 191 7.96 -12.83 -7.05
CA GLY A 191 8.05 -12.81 -5.60
C GLY A 191 9.47 -12.60 -5.08
N VAL A 192 10.46 -13.26 -5.71
CA VAL A 192 11.89 -13.04 -5.39
C VAL A 192 12.31 -11.61 -5.71
N TRP A 193 11.83 -11.02 -6.82
CA TRP A 193 12.08 -9.61 -7.12
C TRP A 193 11.46 -8.67 -6.08
N GLY A 194 10.26 -8.94 -5.58
CA GLY A 194 9.63 -8.19 -4.49
C GLY A 194 10.48 -8.19 -3.23
N LEU A 195 11.05 -9.35 -2.87
CA LEU A 195 11.96 -9.51 -1.75
C LEU A 195 13.28 -8.76 -1.96
N ILE A 196 13.89 -8.86 -3.16
CA ILE A 196 15.13 -8.15 -3.51
C ILE A 196 14.91 -6.63 -3.41
N VAL A 197 13.83 -6.11 -3.99
CA VAL A 197 13.50 -4.68 -3.96
C VAL A 197 13.28 -4.20 -2.52
N TYR A 198 12.64 -5.01 -1.67
CA TYR A 198 12.51 -4.69 -0.26
C TYR A 198 13.89 -4.59 0.42
N ILE A 199 14.76 -5.58 0.24
CA ILE A 199 16.11 -5.60 0.84
C ILE A 199 16.94 -4.40 0.35
N MET A 200 16.85 -4.05 -0.93
CA MET A 200 17.52 -2.88 -1.49
C MET A 200 16.99 -1.58 -0.85
N ALA A 201 15.67 -1.43 -0.75
CA ALA A 201 15.04 -0.25 -0.14
C ALA A 201 15.36 -0.13 1.36
N ASP A 202 15.44 -1.26 2.06
CA ASP A 202 15.85 -1.32 3.46
C ASP A 202 17.33 -1.00 3.65
N GLY A 203 18.20 -1.60 2.82
CA GLY A 203 19.64 -1.40 2.83
C GLY A 203 20.09 0.00 2.41
N LEU A 204 19.38 0.66 1.47
CA LEU A 204 19.65 2.06 1.11
C LEU A 204 19.56 2.99 2.32
N GLY A 205 18.64 2.73 3.24
CA GLY A 205 18.53 3.46 4.50
C GLY A 205 19.79 3.36 5.36
N ALA A 206 20.36 2.17 5.47
CA ALA A 206 21.57 1.91 6.23
C ALA A 206 22.83 2.56 5.59
N ILE A 207 22.94 2.50 4.25
CA ILE A 207 24.08 3.05 3.50
C ILE A 207 24.08 4.58 3.52
N MET A 208 22.91 5.22 3.48
CA MET A 208 22.77 6.67 3.40
C MET A 208 22.82 7.38 4.77
N GLY A 209 23.26 6.70 5.83
CA GLY A 209 23.54 7.30 7.14
C GLY A 209 22.33 7.43 8.07
N GLY A 210 21.35 6.55 7.92
CA GLY A 210 20.39 6.27 9.00
C GLY A 210 21.17 5.59 10.12
N GLU A 211 21.46 6.31 11.22
CA GLU A 211 21.99 5.65 12.42
C GLU A 211 21.03 4.54 12.80
N GLU A 212 21.56 3.34 13.02
CA GLU A 212 20.83 2.26 13.67
C GLU A 212 20.42 2.78 15.05
N GLY A 213 19.18 3.27 15.14
CA GLY A 213 18.63 3.68 16.41
C GLY A 213 18.66 2.48 17.34
N GLU A 214 19.36 2.59 18.46
CA GLU A 214 19.32 1.61 19.54
C GLU A 214 17.84 1.26 19.82
N GLY A 215 17.45 0.03 19.54
CA GLY A 215 16.11 -0.51 19.81
C GLY A 215 15.25 -0.78 18.63
N GLY A 216 15.71 -1.55 17.59
CA GLY A 216 14.85 -2.31 16.65
C GLY A 216 13.65 -1.58 16.03
N ARG A 217 13.49 -0.30 16.27
CA ARG A 217 12.47 0.54 15.63
C ARG A 217 12.76 0.50 14.15
N MET A 218 11.74 0.20 13.37
CA MET A 218 11.72 0.39 11.93
C MET A 218 12.58 1.63 11.64
N VAL A 219 13.82 1.40 11.17
CA VAL A 219 14.90 2.39 11.10
C VAL A 219 14.28 3.69 10.65
N ALA A 220 14.52 4.77 11.37
CA ALA A 220 14.10 6.09 10.96
C ALA A 220 14.73 6.35 9.58
N LYS A 221 14.05 5.89 8.53
CA LYS A 221 14.49 6.03 7.15
C LYS A 221 14.41 7.50 6.82
N THR A 222 15.52 8.19 7.07
CA THR A 222 15.63 9.62 6.84
C THR A 222 16.00 9.89 5.38
N GLY A 223 15.66 11.05 4.91
CA GLY A 223 16.10 11.51 3.60
C GLY A 223 15.49 10.77 2.42
N PHE A 224 16.30 10.59 1.36
CA PHE A 224 15.90 9.98 0.11
C PHE A 224 15.49 8.50 0.26
N ALA A 225 16.16 7.76 1.13
CA ALA A 225 15.86 6.35 1.37
C ALA A 225 14.44 6.16 1.97
N GLY A 226 14.05 7.03 2.92
CA GLY A 226 12.69 7.02 3.46
C GLY A 226 11.65 7.37 2.41
N PHE A 227 11.95 8.35 1.54
CA PHE A 227 11.09 8.70 0.43
C PHE A 227 10.90 7.51 -0.54
N MET A 228 11.97 6.88 -1.00
CA MET A 228 11.90 5.71 -1.90
C MET A 228 11.17 4.52 -1.28
N TYR A 229 11.38 4.28 0.01
CA TYR A 229 10.67 3.23 0.73
C TYR A 229 9.15 3.46 0.74
N LEU A 230 8.72 4.70 1.01
CA LEU A 230 7.30 5.06 1.00
C LEU A 230 6.69 4.93 -0.39
N GLU A 231 7.41 5.32 -1.45
CA GLU A 231 6.93 5.19 -2.82
C GLU A 231 6.77 3.72 -3.24
N LEU A 232 7.73 2.86 -2.86
CA LEU A 232 7.64 1.41 -3.13
C LEU A 232 6.52 0.75 -2.34
N LEU A 233 6.31 1.20 -1.12
CA LEU A 233 5.22 0.75 -0.26
C LEU A 233 3.87 1.16 -0.86
N ASP A 234 3.73 2.42 -1.27
CA ASP A 234 2.52 2.94 -1.92
C ASP A 234 2.23 2.23 -3.25
N ALA A 235 3.27 1.91 -4.03
CA ALA A 235 3.16 1.10 -5.24
C ALA A 235 2.57 -0.28 -4.96
N SER A 236 3.05 -0.95 -3.90
CA SER A 236 2.59 -2.29 -3.53
C SER A 236 1.13 -2.32 -3.07
N PHE A 237 0.64 -1.24 -2.46
CA PHE A 237 -0.78 -1.10 -2.08
C PHE A 237 -1.68 -0.70 -3.24
N SER A 238 -1.17 0.10 -4.18
CA SER A 238 -2.00 0.80 -5.16
C SER A 238 -2.52 -0.08 -6.29
N PHE A 239 -1.86 -1.23 -6.53
CA PHE A 239 -2.13 -2.01 -7.73
C PHE A 239 -3.48 -2.73 -7.69
N ASP A 240 -3.87 -3.27 -6.54
CA ASP A 240 -5.16 -3.95 -6.39
C ASP A 240 -6.34 -3.00 -6.71
N GLY A 241 -6.24 -1.73 -6.24
CA GLY A 241 -7.22 -0.71 -6.57
C GLY A 241 -7.32 -0.40 -8.07
N VAL A 242 -6.20 -0.50 -8.81
CA VAL A 242 -6.21 -0.29 -10.27
C VAL A 242 -6.91 -1.45 -10.97
N ILE A 243 -6.60 -2.71 -10.61
CA ILE A 243 -7.28 -3.88 -11.20
C ILE A 243 -8.78 -3.84 -10.93
N GLY A 244 -9.20 -3.55 -9.69
CA GLY A 244 -10.61 -3.48 -9.37
C GLY A 244 -11.35 -2.34 -10.03
N ALA A 245 -10.67 -1.25 -10.33
CA ALA A 245 -11.28 -0.18 -11.10
C ALA A 245 -11.69 -0.64 -12.52
N PHE A 246 -10.96 -1.61 -13.10
CA PHE A 246 -11.33 -2.19 -14.40
C PHE A 246 -12.61 -3.02 -14.37
N ALA A 247 -13.07 -3.47 -13.21
CA ALA A 247 -14.40 -4.08 -13.05
C ALA A 247 -15.55 -3.07 -13.20
N LEU A 248 -15.28 -1.77 -13.01
CA LEU A 248 -16.28 -0.70 -13.12
C LEU A 248 -16.25 0.00 -14.47
N THR A 249 -15.06 0.16 -15.06
CA THR A 249 -14.87 0.81 -16.36
C THR A 249 -13.53 0.42 -16.97
N THR A 250 -13.47 0.26 -18.28
CA THR A 250 -12.23 0.03 -19.03
C THR A 250 -11.52 1.32 -19.45
N SER A 251 -12.13 2.50 -19.18
CA SER A 251 -11.57 3.80 -19.52
C SER A 251 -10.45 4.21 -18.56
N LEU A 252 -9.19 4.04 -18.99
CA LEU A 252 -8.02 4.44 -18.21
C LEU A 252 -8.08 5.89 -17.70
N PRO A 253 -8.51 6.91 -18.49
CA PRO A 253 -8.66 8.27 -17.97
C PRO A 253 -9.65 8.39 -16.80
N ILE A 254 -10.80 7.71 -16.86
CA ILE A 254 -11.80 7.71 -15.78
C ILE A 254 -11.24 7.04 -14.52
N ILE A 255 -10.55 5.90 -14.68
CA ILE A 255 -9.86 5.19 -13.59
C ILE A 255 -8.83 6.11 -12.94
N ALA A 256 -7.94 6.71 -13.74
CA ALA A 256 -6.88 7.58 -13.23
C ALA A 256 -7.43 8.78 -12.45
N ILE A 257 -8.51 9.42 -12.94
CA ILE A 257 -9.17 10.55 -12.26
C ILE A 257 -9.80 10.06 -10.94
N GLY A 258 -10.57 8.98 -10.95
CA GLY A 258 -11.29 8.48 -9.78
C GLY A 258 -10.34 8.05 -8.66
N LEU A 259 -9.38 7.17 -8.98
CA LEU A 259 -8.37 6.73 -8.03
C LEU A 259 -7.44 7.89 -7.61
N GLY A 260 -7.14 8.83 -8.51
CA GLY A 260 -6.36 10.03 -8.20
C GLY A 260 -7.04 10.92 -7.17
N VAL A 261 -8.35 11.13 -7.27
CA VAL A 261 -9.15 11.85 -6.26
C VAL A 261 -9.09 11.12 -4.92
N GLY A 262 -9.26 9.79 -4.91
CA GLY A 262 -9.14 8.99 -3.69
C GLY A 262 -7.77 9.11 -3.04
N ALA A 263 -6.68 9.05 -3.82
CA ALA A 263 -5.31 9.22 -3.33
C ALA A 263 -5.08 10.58 -2.66
N MET A 264 -5.74 11.64 -3.14
CA MET A 264 -5.70 12.95 -2.49
C MET A 264 -6.34 12.93 -1.08
N PHE A 265 -7.39 12.13 -0.87
CA PHE A 265 -7.95 11.93 0.47
C PHE A 265 -7.04 11.12 1.37
N VAL A 266 -6.46 10.03 0.87
CA VAL A 266 -5.46 9.22 1.60
C VAL A 266 -4.32 10.11 2.10
N ARG A 267 -3.78 10.97 1.23
CA ARG A 267 -2.78 11.96 1.63
C ARG A 267 -3.28 12.92 2.72
N SER A 268 -4.50 13.41 2.60
CA SER A 268 -5.06 14.33 3.60
C SER A 268 -5.22 13.65 4.96
N PHE A 269 -5.59 12.37 4.99
CA PHE A 269 -5.58 11.55 6.21
C PHE A 269 -4.17 11.36 6.75
N THR A 270 -3.20 11.03 5.91
CA THR A 270 -1.78 10.91 6.30
C THR A 270 -1.27 12.18 6.96
N LEU A 271 -1.51 13.33 6.35
CA LEU A 271 -1.16 14.65 6.91
C LEU A 271 -1.80 14.88 8.27
N MET A 272 -3.08 14.62 8.38
CA MET A 272 -3.84 14.80 9.61
C MET A 272 -3.26 13.91 10.73
N LEU A 273 -2.93 12.65 10.44
CA LEU A 273 -2.35 11.71 11.40
C LEU A 273 -0.97 12.19 11.88
N VAL A 274 -0.10 12.65 10.97
CA VAL A 274 1.25 13.11 11.28
C VAL A 274 1.22 14.39 12.12
N TYR A 275 0.51 15.42 11.65
CA TYR A 275 0.56 16.74 12.31
C TYR A 275 -0.25 16.82 13.62
N ARG A 276 -1.13 15.86 13.87
CA ARG A 276 -1.86 15.76 15.13
C ARG A 276 -1.21 14.87 16.18
N GLY A 277 -0.12 14.20 15.87
CA GLY A 277 0.49 13.23 16.78
C GLY A 277 -0.44 12.06 17.12
N THR A 278 -1.37 11.71 16.22
CA THR A 278 -2.40 10.70 16.46
C THR A 278 -1.78 9.33 16.75
N LEU A 279 -0.67 9.00 16.10
CA LEU A 279 0.03 7.72 16.29
C LEU A 279 0.66 7.61 17.68
N GLU A 280 1.12 8.72 18.24
CA GLU A 280 1.70 8.78 19.61
C GLU A 280 0.61 8.71 20.67
N ALA A 281 -0.56 9.31 20.39
CA ALA A 281 -1.70 9.30 21.28
C ALA A 281 -2.36 7.92 21.40
N TYR A 282 -2.25 7.05 20.38
CA TYR A 282 -2.91 5.75 20.31
C TYR A 282 -1.92 4.60 20.13
N ARG A 283 -1.47 4.04 21.25
CA ARG A 283 -0.40 3.05 21.38
C ARG A 283 -0.45 1.86 20.41
N TYR A 284 -1.65 1.36 20.09
CA TYR A 284 -1.83 0.17 19.25
C TYR A 284 -2.17 0.47 17.80
N LEU A 285 -2.33 1.74 17.41
CA LEU A 285 -2.76 2.12 16.09
C LEU A 285 -1.77 1.66 15.01
N GLU A 286 -0.48 1.78 15.29
CA GLU A 286 0.60 1.30 14.45
C GLU A 286 0.56 -0.22 14.26
N HIS A 287 0.31 -0.98 15.35
CA HIS A 287 0.15 -2.44 15.27
C HIS A 287 -1.00 -2.83 14.36
N GLY A 288 -2.15 -2.14 14.48
CA GLY A 288 -3.31 -2.37 13.62
C GLY A 288 -2.99 -2.17 12.15
N ALA A 289 -2.21 -1.13 11.81
CA ALA A 289 -1.77 -0.86 10.45
C ALA A 289 -0.84 -1.96 9.92
N PHE A 290 0.15 -2.42 10.71
CA PHE A 290 1.03 -3.51 10.27
C PHE A 290 0.32 -4.86 10.19
N TRP A 291 -0.68 -5.12 11.04
CA TRP A 291 -1.55 -6.28 10.86
C TRP A 291 -2.39 -6.19 9.58
N ALA A 292 -2.84 -4.99 9.19
CA ALA A 292 -3.52 -4.78 7.92
C ALA A 292 -2.59 -5.07 6.72
N ILE A 293 -1.30 -4.64 6.79
CA ILE A 293 -0.29 -5.01 5.78
C ILE A 293 -0.11 -6.53 5.69
N GLY A 294 0.02 -7.22 6.83
CA GLY A 294 0.17 -8.68 6.84
C GLY A 294 -1.05 -9.40 6.27
N ALA A 295 -2.25 -8.90 6.57
CA ALA A 295 -3.49 -9.42 6.01
C ALA A 295 -3.55 -9.20 4.49
N LEU A 296 -3.18 -8.01 4.00
CA LEU A 296 -3.11 -7.71 2.57
C LEU A 296 -2.10 -8.60 1.87
N ALA A 297 -0.88 -8.75 2.42
CA ALA A 297 0.12 -9.66 1.87
C ALA A 297 -0.38 -11.11 1.77
N ALA A 298 -1.07 -11.60 2.80
CA ALA A 298 -1.69 -12.92 2.79
C ALA A 298 -2.81 -13.02 1.73
N ILE A 299 -3.64 -11.99 1.61
CA ILE A 299 -4.71 -11.92 0.60
C ILE A 299 -4.12 -11.93 -0.81
N MET A 300 -3.03 -11.21 -1.07
CA MET A 300 -2.36 -11.22 -2.38
C MET A 300 -1.85 -12.63 -2.74
N PHE A 301 -1.26 -13.36 -1.80
CA PHE A 301 -0.83 -14.74 -2.04
C PHE A 301 -2.02 -15.71 -2.24
N ILE A 302 -3.07 -15.59 -1.44
CA ILE A 302 -4.27 -16.44 -1.54
C ILE A 302 -5.09 -16.08 -2.80
N GLY A 303 -5.13 -14.80 -3.16
CA GLY A 303 -5.87 -14.25 -4.30
C GLY A 303 -5.44 -14.82 -5.67
N VAL A 304 -4.23 -15.37 -5.74
CA VAL A 304 -3.75 -16.09 -6.93
C VAL A 304 -4.57 -17.37 -7.19
N HIS A 305 -5.11 -18.00 -6.14
CA HIS A 305 -5.87 -19.26 -6.23
C HIS A 305 -7.38 -19.03 -6.24
N MET A 306 -7.86 -17.96 -5.62
CA MET A 306 -9.28 -17.65 -5.53
C MET A 306 -9.51 -16.14 -5.61
N HIS A 307 -10.55 -15.75 -6.34
CA HIS A 307 -10.90 -14.34 -6.42
C HIS A 307 -11.41 -13.86 -5.05
N ILE A 308 -10.66 -12.95 -4.42
CA ILE A 308 -11.05 -12.27 -3.19
C ILE A 308 -11.53 -10.86 -3.59
N PRO A 309 -12.79 -10.50 -3.31
CA PRO A 309 -13.28 -9.17 -3.63
C PRO A 309 -12.50 -8.08 -2.88
N GLU A 310 -12.15 -7.00 -3.56
CA GLU A 310 -11.39 -5.89 -2.98
C GLU A 310 -12.09 -5.24 -1.79
N THR A 311 -13.42 -5.21 -1.80
CA THR A 311 -14.22 -4.75 -0.64
C THR A 311 -13.89 -5.53 0.62
N PHE A 312 -13.59 -6.82 0.50
CA PHE A 312 -13.22 -7.66 1.65
C PHE A 312 -11.81 -7.31 2.15
N THR A 313 -10.88 -7.08 1.24
CA THR A 313 -9.49 -6.65 1.55
C THR A 313 -9.48 -5.35 2.32
N GLY A 314 -10.18 -4.32 1.83
CA GLY A 314 -10.27 -3.02 2.51
C GLY A 314 -11.00 -3.07 3.84
N LEU A 315 -12.06 -3.89 3.97
CA LEU A 315 -12.77 -4.08 5.24
C LEU A 315 -11.87 -4.70 6.31
N ILE A 316 -11.06 -5.69 5.98
CA ILE A 316 -10.12 -6.30 6.93
C ILE A 316 -9.15 -5.25 7.46
N GLY A 317 -8.55 -4.44 6.60
CA GLY A 317 -7.65 -3.35 6.99
C GLY A 317 -8.35 -2.36 7.93
N ALA A 318 -9.53 -1.89 7.54
CA ALA A 318 -10.33 -0.95 8.35
C ALA A 318 -10.72 -1.55 9.72
N VAL A 319 -11.10 -2.81 9.77
CA VAL A 319 -11.47 -3.51 11.03
C VAL A 319 -10.25 -3.65 11.93
N LEU A 320 -9.08 -4.04 11.41
CA LEU A 320 -7.86 -4.19 12.21
C LEU A 320 -7.41 -2.84 12.80
N ILE A 321 -7.41 -1.78 11.99
CA ILE A 321 -7.08 -0.44 12.46
C ILE A 321 -8.11 0.08 13.47
N GLY A 322 -9.40 -0.11 13.20
CA GLY A 322 -10.48 0.28 14.10
C GLY A 322 -10.41 -0.46 15.44
N ALA A 323 -10.11 -1.76 15.44
CA ALA A 323 -9.93 -2.55 16.64
C ALA A 323 -8.71 -2.11 17.46
N ALA A 324 -7.59 -1.81 16.78
CA ALA A 324 -6.39 -1.31 17.42
C ALA A 324 -6.61 0.10 18.02
N PHE A 325 -7.32 0.96 17.31
CA PHE A 325 -7.72 2.28 17.78
C PHE A 325 -8.60 2.16 19.04
N TRP A 326 -9.63 1.33 19.00
CA TRP A 326 -10.50 1.10 20.15
C TRP A 326 -9.76 0.52 21.34
N SER A 327 -8.85 -0.44 21.10
CA SER A 327 -7.99 -1.01 22.14
C SER A 327 -7.10 0.06 22.78
N SER A 328 -6.58 0.99 21.98
CA SER A 328 -5.78 2.12 22.46
C SER A 328 -6.60 3.08 23.33
N LEU A 329 -7.84 3.40 22.91
CA LEU A 329 -8.76 4.22 23.70
C LEU A 329 -9.05 3.60 25.06
N ARG A 330 -9.33 2.28 25.07
CA ARG A 330 -9.58 1.54 26.32
C ARG A 330 -8.35 1.55 27.23
N HIS A 331 -7.16 1.35 26.66
CA HIS A 331 -5.91 1.39 27.42
C HIS A 331 -5.70 2.78 28.05
N ASN A 332 -5.89 3.85 27.30
CA ASN A 332 -5.72 5.22 27.76
C ASN A 332 -6.71 5.56 28.89
N ARG A 333 -7.97 5.14 28.81
CA ARG A 333 -8.96 5.33 29.88
C ARG A 333 -8.57 4.61 31.18
N ILE A 334 -8.09 3.38 31.07
CA ILE A 334 -7.62 2.62 32.24
C ILE A 334 -6.40 3.30 32.86
N ALA A 335 -5.47 3.80 32.05
CA ALA A 335 -4.27 4.50 32.51
C ALA A 335 -4.57 5.87 33.14
N SER A 336 -5.64 6.57 32.70
CA SER A 336 -6.09 7.85 33.28
C SER A 336 -6.96 7.69 34.53
N GLY A 337 -7.31 6.45 34.94
CA GLY A 337 -8.15 6.20 36.10
C GLY A 337 -9.64 6.52 35.90
N GLU A 338 -10.07 6.77 34.69
CA GLU A 338 -11.46 6.95 34.29
C GLU A 338 -12.07 5.57 33.97
N SER A 339 -12.58 4.87 35.00
CA SER A 339 -13.29 3.59 34.87
C SER A 339 -14.78 3.79 34.63
#